data_c177e772fffbd6eb5fb261b1e595a8a2
#
_entry.id   c177e772fffbd6eb5fb261b1e595a8a2
#
_cell.length_a   1.000
_cell.length_b   1.000
_cell.length_c   1.000
_cell.angle_alpha   90.00
_cell.angle_beta   90.00
_cell.angle_gamma   90.00
#
_symmetry.space_group_name_H-M   'P 1'
#
loop_
_entity.id
_entity.type
_entity.pdbx_description
1 polymer ?
#
loop_
_entity_poly.entity_id
_entity_poly.type
_entity_poly.pdbx_seq_one_letter_code
_entity_poly.pdbx_strand_id
1 'polypeptide(L)'
;VIYTIGHILIAMTCNRIITGATLDMAAADAFIEPIINGFWFYFLLVYIKSFVEKQISKKTITFISNAKLGIYLAIIYTLGHILIAMTCNRLLTGAPLNLAAIDAIIEPMINGFWFYLLFEVFNKYKSKTKAFSGKSDKSPSPAGYQENKLAPVNNKKNID
;
A
#
# COMPACT_ATOMS: atom_id res chain seq x y z
N VAL A 1 -3.62 -1.71 11.63
CA VAL A 1 -4.83 -1.87 12.49
C VAL A 1 -6.01 -1.06 11.94
N ILE A 2 -5.93 0.27 11.84
CA ILE A 2 -7.06 1.13 11.38
C ILE A 2 -7.54 0.74 9.97
N TYR A 3 -6.62 0.50 9.05
CA TYR A 3 -6.96 0.03 7.70
C TYR A 3 -7.72 -1.30 7.74
N THR A 4 -7.23 -2.26 8.50
CA THR A 4 -7.83 -3.61 8.61
C THR A 4 -9.25 -3.57 9.18
N ILE A 5 -9.47 -2.77 10.24
CA ILE A 5 -10.80 -2.59 10.83
C ILE A 5 -11.76 -1.97 9.80
N GLY A 6 -11.33 -0.90 9.11
CA GLY A 6 -12.13 -0.27 8.07
C GLY A 6 -12.42 -1.21 6.89
N HIS A 7 -11.45 -1.99 6.45
CA HIS A 7 -11.62 -3.00 5.41
C HIS A 7 -12.70 -4.03 5.79
N ILE A 8 -12.61 -4.61 6.98
CA ILE A 8 -13.61 -5.59 7.47
C ILE A 8 -15.01 -4.97 7.52
N LEU A 9 -15.14 -3.74 8.03
CA LEU A 9 -16.44 -3.05 8.09
C LEU A 9 -17.01 -2.78 6.70
N ILE A 10 -16.16 -2.40 5.74
CA ILE A 10 -16.56 -2.17 4.34
C ILE A 10 -16.99 -3.50 3.72
N ALA A 11 -16.21 -4.56 3.83
CA ALA A 11 -16.52 -5.87 3.29
C ALA A 11 -17.86 -6.40 3.83
N MET A 12 -18.06 -6.37 5.15
CA MET A 12 -19.33 -6.75 5.79
C MET A 12 -20.50 -5.92 5.27
N THR A 13 -20.31 -4.61 5.10
CA THR A 13 -21.37 -3.70 4.66
C THR A 13 -21.73 -3.93 3.19
N CYS A 14 -20.73 -4.04 2.32
CA CYS A 14 -20.91 -4.31 0.89
C CYS A 14 -21.61 -5.65 0.69
N ASN A 15 -21.11 -6.70 1.30
CA ASN A 15 -21.69 -8.03 1.22
C ASN A 15 -23.17 -8.01 1.68
N ARG A 16 -23.46 -7.40 2.83
CA ARG A 16 -24.84 -7.30 3.33
C ARG A 16 -25.77 -6.50 2.42
N ILE A 17 -25.32 -5.39 1.86
CA ILE A 17 -26.15 -4.53 1.00
C ILE A 17 -26.35 -5.16 -0.38
N ILE A 18 -25.30 -5.73 -0.97
CA ILE A 18 -25.32 -6.23 -2.35
C ILE A 18 -25.98 -7.61 -2.39
N THR A 19 -25.63 -8.50 -1.49
CA THR A 19 -26.08 -9.89 -1.53
C THR A 19 -27.28 -10.19 -0.64
N GLY A 20 -27.58 -9.32 0.32
CA GLY A 20 -28.61 -9.54 1.34
C GLY A 20 -28.22 -10.56 2.41
N ALA A 21 -26.93 -10.88 2.52
CA ALA A 21 -26.41 -11.82 3.53
C ALA A 21 -26.75 -11.40 4.95
N THR A 22 -26.88 -12.37 5.85
CA THR A 22 -27.00 -12.10 7.29
C THR A 22 -25.68 -11.54 7.85
N LEU A 23 -25.73 -10.87 8.99
CA LEU A 23 -24.54 -10.21 9.54
C LEU A 23 -23.42 -11.19 9.89
N ASP A 24 -23.75 -12.36 10.39
CA ASP A 24 -22.81 -13.44 10.74
C ASP A 24 -22.13 -14.01 9.50
N MET A 25 -22.87 -14.23 8.41
CA MET A 25 -22.32 -14.70 7.14
C MET A 25 -21.43 -13.65 6.48
N ALA A 26 -21.87 -12.39 6.47
CA ALA A 26 -21.07 -11.27 5.95
C ALA A 26 -19.79 -11.05 6.78
N ALA A 27 -19.86 -11.24 8.10
CA ALA A 27 -18.69 -11.20 8.96
C ALA A 27 -17.74 -12.36 8.68
N ALA A 28 -18.24 -13.58 8.54
CA ALA A 28 -17.43 -14.75 8.21
C ALA A 28 -16.68 -14.54 6.88
N ASP A 29 -17.36 -14.04 5.85
CA ASP A 29 -16.77 -13.74 4.55
C ASP A 29 -15.67 -12.67 4.67
N ALA A 30 -15.95 -11.56 5.33
CA ALA A 30 -15.00 -10.45 5.54
C ALA A 30 -13.72 -10.85 6.30
N PHE A 31 -13.73 -11.96 7.05
CA PHE A 31 -12.55 -12.51 7.71
C PHE A 31 -11.86 -13.61 6.88
N ILE A 32 -12.60 -14.50 6.28
CA ILE A 32 -12.07 -15.69 5.59
C ILE A 32 -11.47 -15.29 4.23
N GLU A 33 -12.13 -14.42 3.49
CA GLU A 33 -11.67 -13.98 2.17
C GLU A 33 -10.27 -13.38 2.20
N PRO A 34 -9.92 -12.41 3.08
CA PRO A 34 -8.57 -11.85 3.13
C PRO A 34 -7.49 -12.87 3.50
N ILE A 35 -7.84 -13.88 4.29
CA ILE A 35 -6.91 -14.97 4.64
C ILE A 35 -6.57 -15.79 3.38
N ILE A 36 -7.59 -16.20 2.62
CA ILE A 36 -7.39 -16.95 1.38
C ILE A 36 -6.64 -16.10 0.35
N ASN A 37 -6.97 -14.82 0.23
CA ASN A 37 -6.25 -13.88 -0.63
C ASN A 37 -4.78 -13.71 -0.21
N GLY A 38 -4.48 -13.75 1.08
CA GLY A 38 -3.12 -13.75 1.62
C GLY A 38 -2.31 -14.99 1.15
N PHE A 39 -2.92 -16.16 1.19
CA PHE A 39 -2.31 -17.39 0.64
C PHE A 39 -2.12 -17.30 -0.88
N TRP A 40 -3.10 -16.78 -1.61
CA TRP A 40 -2.99 -16.53 -3.05
C TRP A 40 -1.83 -15.60 -3.38
N PHE A 41 -1.72 -14.49 -2.68
CA PHE A 41 -0.63 -13.53 -2.84
C PHE A 41 0.74 -14.16 -2.56
N TYR A 42 0.86 -14.94 -1.48
CA TYR A 42 2.08 -15.67 -1.14
C TYR A 42 2.46 -16.67 -2.24
N PHE A 43 1.48 -17.43 -2.75
CA PHE A 43 1.68 -18.35 -3.87
C PHE A 43 2.22 -17.61 -5.10
N LEU A 44 1.63 -16.48 -5.47
CA LEU A 44 2.10 -15.66 -6.58
C LEU A 44 3.54 -15.21 -6.40
N LEU A 45 3.90 -14.72 -5.20
CA LEU A 45 5.27 -14.26 -4.93
C LEU A 45 6.29 -15.39 -5.04
N VAL A 46 5.98 -16.57 -4.51
CA VAL A 46 6.93 -17.69 -4.48
C VAL A 46 7.08 -18.36 -5.84
N TYR A 47 5.96 -18.67 -6.49
CA TYR A 47 5.99 -19.49 -7.72
C TYR A 47 6.17 -18.66 -8.98
N ILE A 48 5.45 -17.58 -9.15
CA ILE A 48 5.48 -16.80 -10.38
C ILE A 48 6.78 -16.00 -10.45
N LYS A 49 7.23 -15.41 -9.34
CA LYS A 49 8.52 -14.72 -9.29
C LYS A 49 9.66 -15.67 -9.68
N SER A 50 9.69 -16.87 -9.10
CA SER A 50 10.71 -17.88 -9.43
C SER A 50 10.65 -18.33 -10.89
N PHE A 51 9.45 -18.47 -11.45
CA PHE A 51 9.28 -18.85 -12.85
C PHE A 51 9.76 -17.76 -13.80
N VAL A 52 9.41 -16.51 -13.53
CA VAL A 52 9.80 -15.36 -14.35
C VAL A 52 11.31 -15.08 -14.25
N GLU A 53 11.90 -15.18 -13.06
CA GLU A 53 13.36 -15.04 -12.89
C GLU A 53 14.16 -16.09 -13.66
N LYS A 54 13.63 -17.29 -13.82
CA LYS A 54 14.26 -18.33 -14.67
C LYS A 54 14.17 -18.03 -16.16
N GLN A 55 13.08 -17.40 -16.60
CA GLN A 55 12.84 -17.09 -18.02
C GLN A 55 13.59 -15.83 -18.47
N ILE A 56 13.80 -14.87 -17.58
CA ILE A 56 14.51 -13.63 -17.89
C ILE A 56 16.01 -13.87 -17.66
N SER A 57 16.76 -14.11 -18.75
CA SER A 57 18.21 -14.21 -18.75
C SER A 57 18.84 -13.04 -17.99
N LYS A 58 19.86 -13.35 -17.15
CA LYS A 58 20.54 -12.46 -16.20
C LYS A 58 21.08 -11.13 -16.76
N LYS A 59 20.98 -10.86 -18.06
CA LYS A 59 21.65 -9.75 -18.75
C LYS A 59 20.79 -8.52 -19.03
N THR A 60 19.48 -8.52 -18.74
CA THR A 60 18.59 -7.39 -19.10
C THR A 60 17.61 -7.03 -17.97
N ILE A 61 18.07 -7.04 -16.72
CA ILE A 61 17.26 -6.52 -15.61
C ILE A 61 17.50 -5.02 -15.54
N THR A 62 16.94 -4.29 -16.48
CA THR A 62 16.77 -2.84 -16.41
C THR A 62 15.47 -2.55 -15.66
N PHE A 63 15.40 -1.41 -14.99
CA PHE A 63 14.25 -0.87 -14.26
C PHE A 63 12.89 -1.07 -14.98
N ILE A 64 12.85 -0.98 -16.30
CA ILE A 64 11.66 -1.18 -17.15
C ILE A 64 11.14 -2.64 -17.11
N SER A 65 12.03 -3.63 -16.96
CA SER A 65 11.64 -5.04 -16.84
C SER A 65 10.91 -5.32 -15.52
N ASN A 66 11.38 -4.71 -14.42
CA ASN A 66 10.76 -4.87 -13.10
C ASN A 66 9.37 -4.23 -13.01
N ALA A 67 9.16 -3.08 -13.67
CA ALA A 67 7.85 -2.42 -13.74
C ALA A 67 6.83 -3.26 -14.52
N LYS A 68 7.23 -3.84 -15.66
CA LYS A 68 6.36 -4.75 -16.44
C LYS A 68 5.98 -5.99 -15.65
N LEU A 69 6.95 -6.62 -14.98
CA LEU A 69 6.68 -7.78 -14.11
C LEU A 69 5.68 -7.43 -13.01
N GLY A 70 5.85 -6.29 -12.35
CA GLY A 70 4.92 -5.80 -11.31
C GLY A 70 3.49 -5.65 -11.84
N ILE A 71 3.32 -5.12 -13.06
CA ILE A 71 2.00 -4.98 -13.71
C ILE A 71 1.38 -6.36 -13.99
N TYR A 72 2.14 -7.32 -14.53
CA TYR A 72 1.64 -8.69 -14.77
C TYR A 72 1.20 -9.36 -13.46
N LEU A 73 2.02 -9.26 -12.42
CA LEU A 73 1.69 -9.82 -11.10
C LEU A 73 0.43 -9.16 -10.52
N ALA A 74 0.28 -7.85 -10.67
CA ALA A 74 -0.91 -7.12 -10.21
C ALA A 74 -2.17 -7.59 -10.96
N ILE A 75 -2.11 -7.77 -12.27
CA ILE A 75 -3.25 -8.27 -13.07
C ILE A 75 -3.63 -9.68 -12.63
N ILE A 76 -2.66 -10.61 -12.52
CA ILE A 76 -2.92 -11.99 -12.10
C ILE A 76 -3.46 -12.02 -10.67
N TYR A 77 -2.89 -11.21 -9.77
CA TYR A 77 -3.39 -11.08 -8.40
C TYR A 77 -4.84 -10.63 -8.38
N THR A 78 -5.18 -9.57 -9.13
CA THR A 78 -6.53 -9.01 -9.17
C THR A 78 -7.54 -10.01 -9.72
N LEU A 79 -7.21 -10.73 -10.79
CA LEU A 79 -8.10 -11.76 -11.34
C LEU A 79 -8.34 -12.90 -10.35
N GLY A 80 -7.27 -13.37 -9.69
CA GLY A 80 -7.40 -14.40 -8.65
C GLY A 80 -8.17 -13.91 -7.42
N HIS A 81 -7.94 -12.67 -7.00
CA HIS A 81 -8.71 -12.03 -5.91
C HIS A 81 -10.21 -12.01 -6.21
N ILE A 82 -10.62 -11.54 -7.39
CA ILE A 82 -12.03 -11.52 -7.81
C ILE A 82 -12.65 -12.93 -7.79
N LEU A 83 -11.92 -13.93 -8.28
CA LEU A 83 -12.40 -15.32 -8.26
C LEU A 83 -12.55 -15.86 -6.82
N ILE A 84 -11.60 -15.55 -5.94
CA ILE A 84 -11.64 -15.94 -4.53
C ILE A 84 -12.80 -15.26 -3.83
N ALA A 85 -12.91 -13.93 -3.92
CA ALA A 85 -13.97 -13.15 -3.32
C ALA A 85 -15.36 -13.63 -3.76
N MET A 86 -15.56 -13.79 -5.07
CA MET A 86 -16.82 -14.32 -5.64
C MET A 86 -17.14 -15.73 -5.13
N THR A 87 -16.12 -16.60 -4.99
CA THR A 87 -16.29 -17.98 -4.50
C THR A 87 -16.60 -18.01 -3.02
N CYS A 88 -15.85 -17.26 -2.21
CA CYS A 88 -16.07 -17.15 -0.76
C CYS A 88 -17.47 -16.61 -0.46
N ASN A 89 -17.84 -15.50 -1.10
CA ASN A 89 -19.14 -14.89 -0.93
C ASN A 89 -20.25 -15.90 -1.28
N ARG A 90 -20.17 -16.58 -2.43
CA ARG A 90 -21.16 -17.58 -2.81
C ARG A 90 -21.25 -18.76 -1.84
N LEU A 91 -20.11 -19.27 -1.38
CA LEU A 91 -20.09 -20.45 -0.48
C LEU A 91 -20.54 -20.11 0.93
N LEU A 92 -20.15 -18.95 1.46
CA LEU A 92 -20.43 -18.56 2.82
C LEU A 92 -21.82 -17.94 2.99
N THR A 93 -22.25 -17.14 2.01
CA THR A 93 -23.53 -16.42 2.10
C THR A 93 -24.68 -17.06 1.32
N GLY A 94 -24.35 -17.99 0.41
CA GLY A 94 -25.34 -18.56 -0.52
C GLY A 94 -25.81 -17.57 -1.60
N ALA A 95 -25.14 -16.44 -1.77
CA ALA A 95 -25.52 -15.39 -2.73
C ALA A 95 -25.55 -15.92 -4.17
N PRO A 96 -26.46 -15.43 -5.02
CA PRO A 96 -26.41 -15.68 -6.45
C PRO A 96 -25.10 -15.20 -7.08
N LEU A 97 -24.58 -15.93 -8.06
CA LEU A 97 -23.26 -15.69 -8.66
C LEU A 97 -23.10 -14.26 -9.20
N ASN A 98 -24.14 -13.68 -9.77
CA ASN A 98 -24.14 -12.31 -10.27
C ASN A 98 -23.96 -11.28 -9.15
N LEU A 99 -24.58 -11.47 -8.00
CA LEU A 99 -24.41 -10.57 -6.84
C LEU A 99 -23.04 -10.75 -6.19
N ALA A 100 -22.58 -12.00 -6.05
CA ALA A 100 -21.23 -12.28 -5.56
C ALA A 100 -20.14 -11.68 -6.48
N ALA A 101 -20.36 -11.70 -7.81
CA ALA A 101 -19.43 -11.06 -8.76
C ALA A 101 -19.44 -9.53 -8.66
N ILE A 102 -20.60 -8.93 -8.46
CA ILE A 102 -20.72 -7.47 -8.26
C ILE A 102 -20.01 -7.06 -6.98
N ASP A 103 -20.22 -7.79 -5.89
CA ASP A 103 -19.56 -7.53 -4.60
C ASP A 103 -18.04 -7.64 -4.70
N ALA A 104 -17.53 -8.70 -5.32
CA ALA A 104 -16.10 -8.94 -5.57
C ALA A 104 -15.40 -7.84 -6.38
N ILE A 105 -16.13 -7.00 -7.09
CA ILE A 105 -15.60 -5.85 -7.83
C ILE A 105 -15.78 -4.55 -7.03
N ILE A 106 -16.96 -4.33 -6.45
CA ILE A 106 -17.30 -3.07 -5.77
C ILE A 106 -16.54 -2.94 -4.46
N GLU A 107 -16.43 -4.00 -3.67
CA GLU A 107 -15.75 -3.98 -2.38
C GLU A 107 -14.29 -3.50 -2.48
N PRO A 108 -13.43 -4.06 -3.36
CA PRO A 108 -12.05 -3.57 -3.51
C PRO A 108 -11.96 -2.11 -3.97
N MET A 109 -12.91 -1.63 -4.77
CA MET A 109 -12.95 -0.22 -5.18
C MET A 109 -13.21 0.70 -3.98
N ILE A 110 -14.16 0.35 -3.12
CA ILE A 110 -14.45 1.12 -1.89
C ILE A 110 -13.27 1.04 -0.92
N ASN A 111 -12.65 -0.13 -0.78
CA ASN A 111 -11.45 -0.32 0.03
C ASN A 111 -10.25 0.49 -0.49
N GLY A 112 -10.09 0.61 -1.81
CA GLY A 112 -9.10 1.48 -2.43
C GLY A 112 -9.32 2.96 -2.09
N PHE A 113 -10.57 3.40 -2.12
CA PHE A 113 -10.93 4.75 -1.71
C PHE A 113 -10.69 4.98 -0.20
N TRP A 114 -11.04 4.02 0.64
CA TRP A 114 -10.73 4.05 2.07
C TRP A 114 -9.23 4.15 2.34
N PHE A 115 -8.42 3.37 1.65
CA PHE A 115 -6.96 3.45 1.74
C PHE A 115 -6.45 4.85 1.36
N TYR A 116 -6.96 5.43 0.28
CA TYR A 116 -6.61 6.77 -0.16
C TYR A 116 -6.94 7.82 0.92
N LEU A 117 -8.11 7.77 1.52
CA LEU A 117 -8.49 8.68 2.60
C LEU A 117 -7.55 8.58 3.80
N LEU A 118 -7.22 7.35 4.22
CA LEU A 118 -6.28 7.13 5.31
C LEU A 118 -4.88 7.68 4.99
N PHE A 119 -4.41 7.49 3.77
CA PHE A 119 -3.12 8.01 3.30
C PHE A 119 -3.09 9.53 3.34
N GLU A 120 -4.12 10.21 2.86
CA GLU A 120 -4.25 11.67 2.91
C GLU A 120 -4.27 12.22 4.34
N VAL A 121 -5.06 11.60 5.23
CA VAL A 121 -5.12 11.98 6.65
C VAL A 121 -3.75 11.79 7.30
N PHE A 122 -3.09 10.68 7.06
CA PHE A 122 -1.77 10.39 7.63
C PHE A 122 -0.70 11.39 7.15
N ASN A 123 -0.69 11.73 5.86
CA ASN A 123 0.24 12.72 5.31
C ASN A 123 0.02 14.12 5.91
N LYS A 124 -1.24 14.55 6.06
CA LYS A 124 -1.57 15.82 6.71
C LYS A 124 -1.11 15.84 8.18
N TYR A 125 -1.28 14.73 8.89
CA TYR A 125 -0.82 14.61 10.28
C TYR A 125 0.70 14.69 10.39
N LYS A 126 1.43 13.95 9.55
CA LYS A 126 2.90 13.96 9.50
C LYS A 126 3.47 15.34 9.15
N SER A 127 2.83 16.08 8.25
CA SER A 127 3.22 17.44 7.89
C SER A 127 3.07 18.41 9.07
N LYS A 128 1.98 18.33 9.83
CA LYS A 128 1.76 19.15 11.05
C LYS A 128 2.79 18.86 12.14
N THR A 129 3.13 17.60 12.34
CA THR A 129 4.12 17.19 13.35
C THR A 129 5.52 17.72 13.01
N LYS A 130 5.91 17.68 11.73
CA LYS A 130 7.18 18.28 11.28
C LYS A 130 7.21 19.79 11.45
N ALA A 131 6.13 20.49 11.17
CA ALA A 131 6.03 21.93 11.35
C ALA A 131 6.14 22.35 12.84
N PHE A 132 5.65 21.53 13.75
CA PHE A 132 5.75 21.75 15.19
C PHE A 132 7.16 21.46 15.72
N SER A 133 7.80 20.38 15.28
CA SER A 133 9.18 20.03 15.66
C SER A 133 10.21 21.05 15.16
N GLY A 134 10.04 21.59 13.95
CA GLY A 134 10.93 22.61 13.40
C GLY A 134 10.83 24.00 14.05
N LYS A 135 9.78 24.25 14.87
CA LYS A 135 9.65 25.48 15.67
C LYS A 135 10.38 25.43 17.01
N SER A 136 10.67 24.24 17.51
CA SER A 136 11.34 24.05 18.81
C SER A 136 12.86 24.29 18.74
N ASP A 137 13.47 24.26 17.56
CA ASP A 137 14.94 24.39 17.38
C ASP A 137 15.41 25.81 17.10
N LYS A 138 14.51 26.79 17.14
CA LYS A 138 14.90 28.21 17.19
C LYS A 138 15.03 28.68 18.64
N SER A 139 15.98 28.10 19.37
CA SER A 139 16.50 28.78 20.57
C SER A 139 17.24 30.04 20.09
N PRO A 140 17.05 31.20 20.76
CA PRO A 140 17.81 32.38 20.39
C PRO A 140 19.30 32.09 20.62
N SER A 141 20.09 32.17 19.55
CA SER A 141 21.55 32.12 19.65
C SER A 141 21.99 33.15 20.70
N PRO A 142 22.80 32.78 21.71
CA PRO A 142 23.30 33.76 22.63
C PRO A 142 24.14 34.77 21.86
N ALA A 143 23.71 36.03 21.91
CA ALA A 143 24.42 37.17 21.36
C ALA A 143 25.84 37.21 21.96
N GLY A 144 26.86 37.17 21.11
CA GLY A 144 28.19 37.56 21.47
C GLY A 144 29.31 36.55 21.26
N TYR A 145 29.54 36.08 20.05
CA TYR A 145 30.87 35.72 19.61
C TYR A 145 31.12 36.39 18.26
N GLN A 146 31.81 37.54 18.30
CA GLN A 146 32.42 38.14 17.12
C GLN A 146 33.56 37.20 16.68
N GLU A 147 33.36 36.48 15.65
CA GLU A 147 34.40 35.72 14.95
C GLU A 147 35.30 36.72 14.23
N ASN A 148 36.49 36.90 14.82
CA ASN A 148 37.56 37.72 14.28
C ASN A 148 38.01 37.07 12.97
N LYS A 149 37.59 37.65 11.84
CA LYS A 149 38.05 37.27 10.50
C LYS A 149 39.53 37.62 10.38
N LEU A 150 40.40 36.65 10.63
CA LEU A 150 41.82 36.71 10.26
C LEU A 150 41.89 36.77 8.74
N ALA A 151 42.51 37.84 8.22
CA ALA A 151 42.75 38.09 6.81
C ALA A 151 43.57 36.95 6.15
N PRO A 152 43.34 36.61 4.87
CA PRO A 152 44.13 35.60 4.19
C PRO A 152 45.57 36.08 3.98
N VAL A 153 46.54 35.31 4.49
CA VAL A 153 47.96 35.51 4.20
C VAL A 153 48.23 35.15 2.75
N ASN A 154 48.60 36.20 2.00
CA ASN A 154 48.98 36.13 0.59
C ASN A 154 50.42 35.60 0.47
N ASN A 155 50.60 34.32 0.24
CA ASN A 155 51.90 33.69 0.06
C ASN A 155 52.19 33.55 -1.46
N LYS A 156 52.68 34.66 -2.06
CA LYS A 156 53.34 34.60 -3.37
C LYS A 156 54.76 34.00 -3.16
N LYS A 157 54.95 32.76 -3.54
CA LYS A 157 56.25 32.20 -3.85
C LYS A 157 56.60 32.45 -5.31
N ASN A 158 57.50 33.37 -5.54
CA ASN A 158 58.32 33.44 -6.76
C ASN A 158 59.29 32.23 -6.72
N ILE A 159 59.36 31.51 -7.82
CA ILE A 159 60.47 30.59 -8.09
C ILE A 159 60.92 30.93 -9.51
N ASP A 160 62.18 31.35 -9.59
CA ASP A 160 62.98 31.52 -10.77
C ASP A 160 63.23 30.21 -11.50
#